data_94fb4f34ccf74422e484a8a1feaa0a75
#
_entry.id   94fb4f34ccf74422e484a8a1feaa0a75
#
_cell.length_a   1.000
_cell.length_b   1.000
_cell.length_c   1.000
_cell.angle_alpha   90.00
_cell.angle_beta   90.00
_cell.angle_gamma   90.00
#
_symmetry.space_group_name_H-M   'P 1'
#
loop_
_entity.id
_entity.type
_entity.pdbx_description
1 polymer ?
#
loop_
_entity_poly.entity_id
_entity_poly.type
_entity_poly.pdbx_seq_one_letter_code
_entity_poly.pdbx_strand_id
1 'polypeptide(L)'
;MTTTGIPALDTALLKGIPRGFTVLVTGDAGTALELFAKQFASANQDSENVVYFTTSERDQDLLAAMDSFGLKTEMKIVNIGEKYYQAVLAQQLEISRYRQEGITLKDIRKSETEARGERRSTDLLSYLTYEFARMEAPFRAVVDSLDFFLDYYPHTGVLSVLRTIKSYTQHAESVCLVTMLNRRHDAPTQSGVEEIVDCVLELERVREGATFQRNLLIRKVRNHPQLTGVHRYEITKDGISTLPPAG
;
A
#
# COMPACT_ATOMS: atom_id res chain seq x y z
N MET A 1 6.46 19.32 -5.86
CA MET A 1 6.83 18.44 -4.73
C MET A 1 5.58 18.12 -3.95
N THR A 2 5.49 16.93 -3.39
CA THR A 2 4.36 16.45 -2.60
C THR A 2 4.82 16.17 -1.19
N THR A 3 4.17 16.74 -0.17
CA THR A 3 4.56 16.54 1.23
C THR A 3 4.27 15.10 1.69
N THR A 4 5.13 14.57 2.56
CA THR A 4 4.92 13.28 3.23
C THR A 4 3.96 13.39 4.43
N GLY A 5 3.70 14.61 4.90
CA GLY A 5 3.04 14.87 6.18
C GLY A 5 4.00 14.85 7.38
N ILE A 6 5.29 14.68 7.13
CA ILE A 6 6.35 14.70 8.16
C ILE A 6 7.38 15.77 7.77
N PRO A 7 7.31 16.99 8.33
CA PRO A 7 8.06 18.14 7.84
C PRO A 7 9.59 17.95 7.80
N ALA A 8 10.16 17.26 8.77
CA ALA A 8 11.60 17.00 8.77
C ALA A 8 12.01 15.95 7.73
N LEU A 9 11.14 14.97 7.43
CA LEU A 9 11.36 14.05 6.31
C LEU A 9 11.26 14.78 4.98
N ASP A 10 10.29 15.68 4.81
CA ASP A 10 10.18 16.50 3.61
C ASP A 10 11.45 17.33 3.40
N THR A 11 12.02 17.89 4.46
CA THR A 11 13.28 18.64 4.39
C THR A 11 14.43 17.75 3.93
N ALA A 12 14.48 16.50 4.38
CA ALA A 12 15.48 15.51 3.97
C ALA A 12 15.26 14.98 2.54
N LEU A 13 14.03 15.05 2.03
CA LEU A 13 13.59 14.55 0.72
C LEU A 13 13.30 15.72 -0.26
N LEU A 14 14.30 16.51 -0.64
CA LEU A 14 14.14 17.55 -1.68
C LEU A 14 13.00 18.55 -1.42
N LYS A 15 12.62 18.79 -0.18
CA LYS A 15 11.41 19.51 0.27
C LYS A 15 10.10 18.77 -0.08
N GLY A 16 10.12 17.44 0.03
CA GLY A 16 9.03 16.54 -0.26
C GLY A 16 9.35 15.55 -1.37
N ILE A 17 8.37 14.73 -1.73
CA ILE A 17 8.49 13.72 -2.78
C ILE A 17 8.28 14.39 -4.14
N PRO A 18 9.19 14.18 -5.12
CA PRO A 18 8.98 14.66 -6.49
C PRO A 18 7.70 14.09 -7.11
N ARG A 19 7.00 14.91 -7.87
CA ARG A 19 5.87 14.43 -8.68
C ARG A 19 6.35 13.40 -9.70
N GLY A 20 5.52 12.43 -9.99
CA GLY A 20 5.85 11.28 -10.82
C GLY A 20 6.52 10.13 -10.04
N PHE A 21 6.78 10.26 -8.74
CA PHE A 21 7.45 9.21 -7.96
C PHE A 21 6.45 8.18 -7.42
N THR A 22 6.90 6.93 -7.50
CA THR A 22 6.34 5.82 -6.71
C THR A 22 7.27 5.55 -5.54
N VAL A 23 6.71 5.59 -4.33
CA VAL A 23 7.43 5.43 -3.06
C VAL A 23 7.08 4.09 -2.44
N LEU A 24 8.07 3.32 -2.06
CA LEU A 24 7.91 2.15 -1.22
C LEU A 24 8.23 2.54 0.22
N VAL A 25 7.33 2.23 1.13
CA VAL A 25 7.61 2.28 2.57
C VAL A 25 7.57 0.86 3.11
N THR A 26 8.68 0.44 3.70
CA THR A 26 8.78 -0.88 4.34
C THR A 26 8.94 -0.76 5.84
N GLY A 27 8.62 -1.81 6.56
CA GLY A 27 8.84 -1.85 8.00
C GLY A 27 8.46 -3.20 8.60
N ASP A 28 9.00 -3.48 9.79
CA ASP A 28 8.57 -4.63 10.58
C ASP A 28 7.22 -4.37 11.25
N ALA A 29 6.53 -5.44 11.65
CA ALA A 29 5.30 -5.32 12.42
C ALA A 29 5.51 -4.47 13.69
N GLY A 30 4.64 -3.48 13.92
CA GLY A 30 4.69 -2.56 15.05
C GLY A 30 5.60 -1.35 14.86
N THR A 31 6.06 -1.07 13.65
CA THR A 31 6.73 0.18 13.31
C THR A 31 5.75 1.31 12.96
N ALA A 32 4.45 1.04 12.97
CA ALA A 32 3.37 1.93 12.54
C ALA A 32 3.42 2.27 11.03
N LEU A 33 3.71 1.25 10.21
CA LEU A 33 3.73 1.35 8.76
C LEU A 33 2.39 1.86 8.20
N GLU A 34 1.29 1.32 8.71
CA GLU A 34 -0.07 1.70 8.39
C GLU A 34 -0.40 3.16 8.77
N LEU A 35 0.16 3.66 9.89
CA LEU A 35 -0.01 5.06 10.29
C LEU A 35 0.75 6.00 9.34
N PHE A 36 1.95 5.61 8.90
CA PHE A 36 2.69 6.37 7.89
C PHE A 36 1.87 6.54 6.61
N ALA A 37 1.26 5.45 6.14
CA ALA A 37 0.42 5.46 4.94
C ALA A 37 -0.81 6.39 5.09
N LYS A 38 -1.49 6.32 6.23
CA LYS A 38 -2.64 7.18 6.57
C LYS A 38 -2.23 8.66 6.67
N GLN A 39 -1.11 8.94 7.33
CA GLN A 39 -0.58 10.30 7.45
C GLN A 39 -0.17 10.87 6.10
N PHE A 40 0.46 10.07 5.24
CA PHE A 40 0.75 10.47 3.87
C PHE A 40 -0.52 10.79 3.08
N ALA A 41 -1.57 9.98 3.19
CA ALA A 41 -2.85 10.26 2.53
C ALA A 41 -3.48 11.55 3.04
N SER A 42 -3.43 11.80 4.35
CA SER A 42 -3.98 12.99 5.01
C SER A 42 -3.24 14.28 4.67
N ALA A 43 -1.98 14.20 4.27
CA ALA A 43 -1.13 15.37 3.99
C ALA A 43 -1.38 15.98 2.60
N ASN A 44 -2.53 15.71 1.98
CA ASN A 44 -2.90 16.20 0.67
C ASN A 44 -3.03 17.73 0.64
N GLN A 45 -2.77 18.30 -0.54
CA GLN A 45 -3.12 19.68 -0.86
C GLN A 45 -4.52 19.72 -1.49
N ASP A 46 -5.21 20.81 -1.38
CA ASP A 46 -6.62 20.95 -1.83
C ASP A 46 -6.87 20.64 -3.33
N SER A 47 -5.80 20.56 -4.12
CA SER A 47 -5.85 20.23 -5.55
C SER A 47 -5.58 18.77 -5.88
N GLU A 48 -5.29 17.91 -4.90
CA GLU A 48 -4.93 16.50 -5.14
C GLU A 48 -6.14 15.57 -4.88
N ASN A 49 -6.43 14.70 -5.84
CA ASN A 49 -7.41 13.62 -5.66
C ASN A 49 -6.75 12.49 -4.84
N VAL A 50 -7.22 12.26 -3.63
CA VAL A 50 -6.66 11.22 -2.74
C VAL A 50 -7.42 9.92 -2.91
N VAL A 51 -6.69 8.83 -3.18
CA VAL A 51 -7.24 7.47 -3.29
C VAL A 51 -6.45 6.51 -2.41
N TYR A 52 -7.14 5.86 -1.48
CA TYR A 52 -6.55 4.89 -0.56
C TYR A 52 -7.07 3.49 -0.87
N PHE A 53 -6.17 2.61 -1.32
CA PHE A 53 -6.45 1.20 -1.52
C PHE A 53 -6.09 0.44 -0.24
N THR A 54 -7.11 -0.02 0.48
CA THR A 54 -6.90 -0.87 1.67
C THR A 54 -7.10 -2.34 1.33
N THR A 55 -6.23 -3.19 1.89
CA THR A 55 -6.30 -4.64 1.70
C THR A 55 -6.66 -5.42 2.96
N SER A 56 -6.59 -4.78 4.13
CA SER A 56 -6.69 -5.45 5.44
C SER A 56 -7.68 -4.83 6.41
N GLU A 57 -8.07 -3.56 6.21
CA GLU A 57 -8.95 -2.84 7.14
C GLU A 57 -10.33 -2.57 6.52
N ARG A 58 -11.36 -2.50 7.37
CA ARG A 58 -12.67 -1.97 6.95
C ARG A 58 -12.59 -0.45 6.85
N ASP A 59 -13.37 0.15 5.95
CA ASP A 59 -13.41 1.60 5.74
C ASP A 59 -13.64 2.37 7.04
N GLN A 60 -14.56 1.89 7.89
CA GLN A 60 -14.86 2.53 9.16
C GLN A 60 -13.68 2.49 10.14
N ASP A 61 -12.94 1.39 10.21
CA ASP A 61 -11.78 1.24 11.10
C ASP A 61 -10.61 2.13 10.62
N LEU A 62 -10.41 2.20 9.31
CA LEU A 62 -9.41 3.08 8.69
C LEU A 62 -9.71 4.55 9.02
N LEU A 63 -10.96 4.99 8.82
CA LEU A 63 -11.37 6.38 9.09
C LEU A 63 -11.30 6.70 10.60
N ALA A 64 -11.74 5.79 11.45
CA ALA A 64 -11.66 5.96 12.91
C ALA A 64 -10.20 6.05 13.40
N ALA A 65 -9.31 5.24 12.83
CA ALA A 65 -7.88 5.32 13.12
C ALA A 65 -7.29 6.67 12.68
N MET A 66 -7.63 7.17 11.50
CA MET A 66 -7.19 8.48 11.03
C MET A 66 -7.69 9.61 11.93
N ASP A 67 -8.96 9.58 12.29
CA ASP A 67 -9.60 10.58 13.16
C ASP A 67 -8.94 10.61 14.54
N SER A 68 -8.56 9.46 15.09
CA SER A 68 -7.89 9.37 16.40
C SER A 68 -6.54 10.09 16.46
N PHE A 69 -5.91 10.33 15.31
CA PHE A 69 -4.69 11.12 15.16
C PHE A 69 -4.94 12.52 14.61
N GLY A 70 -6.20 12.95 14.45
CA GLY A 70 -6.55 14.24 13.87
C GLY A 70 -6.17 14.38 12.39
N LEU A 71 -6.07 13.26 11.68
CA LEU A 71 -5.73 13.23 10.25
C LEU A 71 -6.97 13.50 9.39
N LYS A 72 -6.80 14.20 8.27
CA LYS A 72 -7.87 14.43 7.31
C LYS A 72 -8.36 13.11 6.69
N THR A 73 -9.67 12.98 6.54
CA THR A 73 -10.35 11.77 6.05
C THR A 73 -11.01 11.94 4.69
N GLU A 74 -10.87 13.12 4.07
CA GLU A 74 -11.44 13.40 2.74
C GLU A 74 -10.63 12.70 1.66
N MET A 75 -11.04 11.47 1.33
CA MET A 75 -10.40 10.65 0.30
C MET A 75 -11.37 9.59 -0.24
N LYS A 76 -11.09 9.09 -1.44
CA LYS A 76 -11.76 7.90 -1.97
C LYS A 76 -11.10 6.65 -1.38
N ILE A 77 -11.87 5.79 -0.75
CA ILE A 77 -11.41 4.47 -0.29
C ILE A 77 -11.80 3.42 -1.33
N VAL A 78 -10.84 2.57 -1.71
CA VAL A 78 -11.04 1.39 -2.55
C VAL A 78 -10.68 0.16 -1.73
N ASN A 79 -11.68 -0.52 -1.19
CA ASN A 79 -11.48 -1.65 -0.30
C ASN A 79 -11.30 -2.96 -1.07
N ILE A 80 -10.05 -3.33 -1.29
CA ILE A 80 -9.64 -4.59 -1.95
C ILE A 80 -9.95 -5.79 -1.05
N GLY A 81 -9.69 -5.67 0.26
CA GLY A 81 -9.93 -6.72 1.26
C GLY A 81 -11.40 -7.11 1.34
N GLU A 82 -12.28 -6.13 1.32
CA GLU A 82 -13.73 -6.40 1.31
C GLU A 82 -14.17 -7.11 0.04
N LYS A 83 -13.69 -6.66 -1.14
CA LYS A 83 -13.99 -7.34 -2.42
C LYS A 83 -13.50 -8.78 -2.43
N TYR A 84 -12.30 -9.03 -1.89
CA TYR A 84 -11.79 -10.39 -1.73
C TYR A 84 -12.67 -11.22 -0.82
N TYR A 85 -13.05 -10.70 0.35
CA TYR A 85 -13.91 -11.37 1.30
C TYR A 85 -15.28 -11.72 0.69
N GLN A 86 -15.90 -10.78 -0.02
CA GLN A 86 -17.18 -10.98 -0.69
C GLN A 86 -17.07 -12.08 -1.77
N ALA A 87 -16.00 -12.10 -2.54
CA ALA A 87 -15.76 -13.13 -3.55
C ALA A 87 -15.58 -14.53 -2.92
N VAL A 88 -14.79 -14.63 -1.82
CA VAL A 88 -14.58 -15.88 -1.08
C VAL A 88 -15.89 -16.36 -0.43
N LEU A 89 -16.65 -15.46 0.20
CA LEU A 89 -17.93 -15.81 0.83
C LEU A 89 -18.93 -16.29 -0.22
N ALA A 90 -19.04 -15.62 -1.35
CA ALA A 90 -19.93 -16.04 -2.45
C ALA A 90 -19.58 -17.46 -2.93
N GLN A 91 -18.28 -17.76 -3.09
CA GLN A 91 -17.81 -19.09 -3.48
C GLN A 91 -18.17 -20.15 -2.42
N GLN A 92 -17.98 -19.85 -1.13
CA GLN A 92 -18.31 -20.79 -0.05
C GLN A 92 -19.83 -21.07 0.04
N LEU A 93 -20.65 -20.03 -0.14
CA LEU A 93 -22.11 -20.19 -0.18
C LEU A 93 -22.55 -21.04 -1.36
N GLU A 94 -21.97 -20.83 -2.53
CA GLU A 94 -22.25 -21.65 -3.72
C GLU A 94 -21.87 -23.12 -3.49
N ILE A 95 -20.68 -23.40 -2.95
CA ILE A 95 -20.25 -24.76 -2.60
C ILE A 95 -21.19 -25.38 -1.55
N SER A 96 -21.62 -24.63 -0.54
CA SER A 96 -22.56 -25.11 0.47
C SER A 96 -23.91 -25.46 -0.12
N ARG A 97 -24.43 -24.64 -1.04
CA ARG A 97 -25.67 -24.89 -1.78
C ARG A 97 -25.57 -26.16 -2.62
N TYR A 98 -24.48 -26.35 -3.38
CA TYR A 98 -24.28 -27.60 -4.15
C TYR A 98 -24.27 -28.85 -3.26
N ARG A 99 -23.67 -28.77 -2.07
CA ARG A 99 -23.69 -29.88 -1.10
C ARG A 99 -25.11 -30.19 -0.60
N GLN A 100 -25.93 -29.16 -0.35
CA GLN A 100 -27.31 -29.33 0.09
C GLN A 100 -28.22 -29.91 -1.02
N GLU A 101 -27.95 -29.53 -2.26
CA GLU A 101 -28.68 -30.04 -3.44
C GLU A 101 -28.23 -31.45 -3.89
N GLY A 102 -27.26 -32.08 -3.17
CA GLY A 102 -26.77 -33.43 -3.46
C GLY A 102 -25.91 -33.53 -4.72
N ILE A 103 -25.41 -32.38 -5.22
CA ILE A 103 -24.57 -32.31 -6.42
C ILE A 103 -23.16 -32.85 -6.07
N THR A 104 -22.65 -33.77 -6.86
CA THR A 104 -21.36 -34.41 -6.61
C THR A 104 -20.20 -33.57 -7.18
N LEU A 105 -18.98 -33.81 -6.69
CA LEU A 105 -17.73 -33.15 -7.20
C LEU A 105 -17.54 -33.38 -8.72
N LYS A 106 -18.12 -34.46 -9.30
CA LYS A 106 -18.08 -34.72 -10.75
C LYS A 106 -18.99 -33.75 -11.51
N ASP A 107 -20.14 -33.44 -10.95
CA ASP A 107 -21.10 -32.51 -11.55
C ASP A 107 -20.57 -31.08 -11.49
N ILE A 108 -19.92 -30.71 -10.37
CA ILE A 108 -19.24 -29.41 -10.21
C ILE A 108 -18.13 -29.26 -11.27
N ARG A 109 -17.28 -30.27 -11.46
CA ARG A 109 -16.21 -30.21 -12.47
C ARG A 109 -16.74 -30.08 -13.90
N LYS A 110 -17.88 -30.69 -14.21
CA LYS A 110 -18.51 -30.58 -15.52
C LYS A 110 -19.07 -29.17 -15.75
N SER A 111 -19.76 -28.63 -14.75
CA SER A 111 -20.26 -27.24 -14.79
C SER A 111 -19.13 -26.20 -14.77
N GLU A 112 -18.00 -26.46 -14.09
CA GLU A 112 -16.82 -25.58 -14.12
C GLU A 112 -16.17 -25.52 -15.51
N THR A 113 -16.21 -26.59 -16.27
CA THR A 113 -15.68 -26.61 -17.65
C THR A 113 -16.57 -25.77 -18.58
N GLU A 114 -17.88 -25.77 -18.35
CA GLU A 114 -18.84 -24.95 -19.11
C GLU A 114 -18.88 -23.49 -18.63
N ALA A 115 -18.71 -23.25 -17.33
CA ALA A 115 -18.74 -21.91 -16.70
C ALA A 115 -17.39 -21.16 -16.69
N ARG A 116 -16.31 -21.77 -17.18
CA ARG A 116 -14.99 -21.09 -17.30
C ARG A 116 -15.02 -19.83 -18.18
N GLY A 117 -16.08 -19.65 -18.99
CA GLY A 117 -16.32 -18.42 -19.75
C GLY A 117 -16.93 -17.27 -18.94
N GLU A 118 -17.60 -17.51 -17.81
CA GLU A 118 -18.35 -16.51 -17.04
C GLU A 118 -17.86 -16.29 -15.61
N ARG A 119 -17.12 -17.25 -15.04
CA ARG A 119 -16.51 -17.09 -13.70
C ARG A 119 -15.21 -16.32 -13.79
N ARG A 120 -15.29 -15.02 -13.96
CA ARG A 120 -14.22 -14.12 -13.56
C ARG A 120 -14.21 -14.13 -12.02
N SER A 121 -13.37 -15.00 -11.42
CA SER A 121 -12.83 -14.64 -10.10
C SER A 121 -12.38 -13.20 -10.24
N THR A 122 -12.90 -12.30 -9.41
CA THR A 122 -12.56 -10.87 -9.52
C THR A 122 -11.05 -10.79 -9.44
N ASP A 123 -10.39 -10.60 -10.58
CA ASP A 123 -8.95 -10.44 -10.61
C ASP A 123 -8.63 -9.08 -9.99
N LEU A 124 -8.35 -9.12 -8.68
CA LEU A 124 -8.12 -7.92 -7.88
C LEU A 124 -6.87 -7.18 -8.32
N LEU A 125 -5.93 -7.86 -8.97
CA LEU A 125 -4.75 -7.22 -9.55
C LEU A 125 -5.12 -6.39 -10.79
N SER A 126 -5.96 -6.94 -11.66
CA SER A 126 -6.54 -6.18 -12.78
C SER A 126 -7.49 -5.08 -12.29
N TYR A 127 -8.24 -5.33 -11.21
CA TYR A 127 -9.10 -4.32 -10.61
C TYR A 127 -8.29 -3.14 -10.06
N LEU A 128 -7.18 -3.40 -9.36
CA LEU A 128 -6.27 -2.35 -8.92
C LEU A 128 -5.79 -1.48 -10.10
N THR A 129 -5.34 -2.12 -11.18
CA THR A 129 -4.88 -1.42 -12.38
C THR A 129 -5.99 -0.58 -13.02
N TYR A 130 -7.21 -1.12 -13.08
CA TYR A 130 -8.38 -0.42 -13.61
C TYR A 130 -8.73 0.83 -12.80
N GLU A 131 -8.71 0.73 -11.46
CA GLU A 131 -8.96 1.89 -10.59
C GLU A 131 -7.88 2.96 -10.76
N PHE A 132 -6.60 2.56 -10.91
CA PHE A 132 -5.52 3.50 -11.22
C PHE A 132 -5.74 4.25 -12.54
N ALA A 133 -6.17 3.54 -13.59
CA ALA A 133 -6.39 4.13 -14.91
C ALA A 133 -7.54 5.16 -14.95
N ARG A 134 -8.41 5.16 -13.93
CA ARG A 134 -9.54 6.08 -13.80
C ARG A 134 -9.29 7.27 -12.90
N MET A 135 -8.14 7.33 -12.25
CA MET A 135 -7.83 8.46 -11.37
C MET A 135 -7.56 9.73 -12.20
N GLU A 136 -8.19 10.81 -11.79
CA GLU A 136 -7.95 12.12 -12.37
C GLU A 136 -6.69 12.75 -11.76
N ALA A 137 -5.81 13.24 -12.62
CA ALA A 137 -4.59 13.91 -12.20
C ALA A 137 -4.88 15.37 -11.76
N PRO A 138 -4.12 15.92 -10.81
CA PRO A 138 -3.10 15.24 -10.03
C PRO A 138 -3.71 14.39 -8.92
N PHE A 139 -3.15 13.21 -8.67
CA PHE A 139 -3.61 12.34 -7.59
C PHE A 139 -2.50 12.01 -6.59
N ARG A 140 -2.95 11.61 -5.40
CA ARG A 140 -2.16 11.00 -4.35
C ARG A 140 -2.74 9.63 -4.07
N ALA A 141 -2.04 8.56 -4.43
CA ALA A 141 -2.50 7.20 -4.21
C ALA A 141 -1.72 6.52 -3.08
N VAL A 142 -2.41 5.68 -2.32
CA VAL A 142 -1.82 4.78 -1.33
C VAL A 142 -2.29 3.37 -1.61
N VAL A 143 -1.38 2.40 -1.64
CA VAL A 143 -1.67 0.96 -1.69
C VAL A 143 -1.17 0.31 -0.40
N ASP A 144 -2.07 -0.01 0.51
CA ASP A 144 -1.78 -0.56 1.83
C ASP A 144 -2.48 -1.92 2.00
N SER A 145 -1.77 -3.02 1.75
CA SER A 145 -0.38 -3.20 1.38
C SER A 145 -0.19 -4.00 0.09
N LEU A 146 1.03 -3.95 -0.47
CA LEU A 146 1.43 -4.79 -1.60
C LEU A 146 1.49 -6.28 -1.21
N ASP A 147 1.72 -6.58 0.07
CA ASP A 147 1.79 -7.94 0.62
C ASP A 147 0.60 -8.79 0.25
N PHE A 148 -0.61 -8.22 0.30
CA PHE A 148 -1.83 -8.92 -0.11
C PHE A 148 -1.72 -9.49 -1.53
N PHE A 149 -1.26 -8.68 -2.46
CA PHE A 149 -1.14 -9.12 -3.86
C PHE A 149 0.00 -10.13 -4.04
N LEU A 150 1.12 -9.98 -3.32
CA LEU A 150 2.24 -10.91 -3.35
C LEU A 150 1.89 -12.27 -2.71
N ASP A 151 0.94 -12.32 -1.78
CA ASP A 151 0.45 -13.57 -1.18
C ASP A 151 -0.50 -14.35 -2.12
N TYR A 152 -1.27 -13.65 -2.95
CA TYR A 152 -2.35 -14.27 -3.74
C TYR A 152 -2.08 -14.39 -5.24
N TYR A 153 -1.06 -13.69 -5.75
CA TYR A 153 -0.73 -13.66 -7.18
C TYR A 153 0.74 -14.01 -7.42
N PRO A 154 1.08 -14.53 -8.62
CA PRO A 154 2.47 -14.73 -9.00
C PRO A 154 3.26 -13.42 -8.91
N HIS A 155 4.42 -13.44 -8.26
CA HIS A 155 5.24 -12.26 -8.01
C HIS A 155 5.55 -11.48 -9.30
N THR A 156 5.82 -12.17 -10.41
CA THR A 156 6.05 -11.56 -11.73
C THR A 156 4.85 -10.73 -12.21
N GLY A 157 3.63 -11.18 -11.95
CA GLY A 157 2.39 -10.46 -12.25
C GLY A 157 2.27 -9.17 -11.41
N VAL A 158 2.55 -9.27 -10.10
CA VAL A 158 2.51 -8.11 -9.19
C VAL A 158 3.57 -7.08 -9.59
N LEU A 159 4.81 -7.51 -9.89
CA LEU A 159 5.87 -6.62 -10.36
C LEU A 159 5.51 -5.94 -11.70
N SER A 160 4.82 -6.65 -12.60
CA SER A 160 4.33 -6.07 -13.85
C SER A 160 3.29 -4.97 -13.61
N VAL A 161 2.33 -5.22 -12.71
CA VAL A 161 1.33 -4.22 -12.33
C VAL A 161 2.00 -3.03 -11.62
N LEU A 162 2.96 -3.26 -10.74
CA LEU A 162 3.69 -2.17 -10.09
C LEU A 162 4.44 -1.29 -11.11
N ARG A 163 5.03 -1.86 -12.16
CA ARG A 163 5.62 -1.09 -13.27
C ARG A 163 4.57 -0.26 -14.01
N THR A 164 3.39 -0.81 -14.23
CA THR A 164 2.27 -0.10 -14.86
C THR A 164 1.81 1.08 -13.99
N ILE A 165 1.60 0.86 -12.69
CA ILE A 165 1.25 1.89 -11.71
C ILE A 165 2.29 3.01 -11.71
N LYS A 166 3.57 2.63 -11.66
CA LYS A 166 4.67 3.60 -11.73
C LYS A 166 4.62 4.44 -13.01
N SER A 167 4.49 3.80 -14.16
CA SER A 167 4.43 4.51 -15.45
C SER A 167 3.24 5.48 -15.48
N TYR A 168 2.10 5.05 -14.97
CA TYR A 168 0.91 5.89 -14.88
C TYR A 168 1.11 7.08 -13.93
N THR A 169 1.69 6.83 -12.75
CA THR A 169 2.03 7.87 -11.76
C THR A 169 2.98 8.91 -12.36
N GLN A 170 3.99 8.47 -13.12
CA GLN A 170 4.94 9.35 -13.81
C GLN A 170 4.25 10.20 -14.86
N HIS A 171 3.44 9.58 -15.72
CA HIS A 171 2.75 10.29 -16.80
C HIS A 171 1.72 11.31 -16.28
N ALA A 172 1.06 10.98 -15.18
CA ALA A 172 0.08 11.84 -14.51
C ALA A 172 0.71 12.92 -13.61
N GLU A 173 2.05 13.00 -13.52
CA GLU A 173 2.76 13.89 -12.59
C GLU A 173 2.20 13.84 -11.16
N SER A 174 1.83 12.65 -10.72
CA SER A 174 1.16 12.35 -9.46
C SER A 174 2.10 11.63 -8.50
N VAL A 175 1.63 11.15 -7.36
CA VAL A 175 2.46 10.38 -6.42
C VAL A 175 1.71 9.13 -5.97
N CYS A 176 2.40 8.00 -5.93
CA CYS A 176 1.89 6.75 -5.38
C CYS A 176 2.82 6.26 -4.26
N LEU A 177 2.23 5.92 -3.11
CA LEU A 177 2.90 5.25 -2.02
C LEU A 177 2.39 3.82 -1.93
N VAL A 178 3.30 2.86 -1.80
CA VAL A 178 2.98 1.46 -1.53
C VAL A 178 3.65 1.02 -0.23
N THR A 179 2.95 0.26 0.60
CA THR A 179 3.51 -0.33 1.82
C THR A 179 3.82 -1.79 1.61
N MET A 180 4.83 -2.30 2.30
CA MET A 180 5.21 -3.72 2.31
C MET A 180 5.94 -4.06 3.62
N LEU A 181 5.63 -5.21 4.20
CA LEU A 181 6.33 -5.69 5.40
C LEU A 181 7.74 -6.18 5.06
N ASN A 182 8.71 -5.80 5.88
CA ASN A 182 10.07 -6.31 5.78
C ASN A 182 10.10 -7.83 5.99
N ARG A 183 10.96 -8.52 5.23
CA ARG A 183 11.25 -9.95 5.39
C ARG A 183 10.04 -10.89 5.30
N ARG A 184 8.89 -10.40 4.80
CA ARG A 184 7.72 -11.23 4.57
C ARG A 184 7.87 -12.07 3.30
N HIS A 185 8.46 -11.50 2.27
CA HIS A 185 8.70 -12.13 0.97
C HIS A 185 10.18 -12.43 0.77
N ASP A 186 10.49 -13.28 -0.20
CA ASP A 186 11.87 -13.65 -0.51
C ASP A 186 12.68 -12.45 -1.02
N ALA A 187 14.00 -12.53 -0.87
CA ALA A 187 14.91 -11.43 -1.24
C ALA A 187 14.82 -11.03 -2.73
N PRO A 188 14.66 -11.94 -3.71
CA PRO A 188 14.44 -11.57 -5.09
C PRO A 188 13.18 -10.74 -5.32
N THR A 189 12.07 -11.09 -4.67
CA THR A 189 10.81 -10.34 -4.76
C THR A 189 10.95 -8.96 -4.15
N GLN A 190 11.53 -8.86 -2.95
CA GLN A 190 11.77 -7.58 -2.29
C GLN A 190 12.67 -6.69 -3.14
N SER A 191 13.79 -7.21 -3.65
CA SER A 191 14.69 -6.48 -4.54
C SER A 191 14.00 -6.04 -5.83
N GLY A 192 13.13 -6.88 -6.39
CA GLY A 192 12.35 -6.55 -7.58
C GLY A 192 11.39 -5.37 -7.37
N VAL A 193 10.74 -5.29 -6.21
CA VAL A 193 9.90 -4.14 -5.83
C VAL A 193 10.77 -2.89 -5.64
N GLU A 194 11.86 -3.00 -4.87
CA GLU A 194 12.78 -1.89 -4.60
C GLU A 194 13.44 -1.34 -5.88
N GLU A 195 13.71 -2.19 -6.88
CA GLU A 195 14.25 -1.75 -8.18
C GLU A 195 13.24 -0.87 -8.94
N ILE A 196 11.97 -1.26 -8.94
CA ILE A 196 10.91 -0.58 -9.71
C ILE A 196 10.65 0.82 -9.16
N VAL A 197 10.51 0.98 -7.86
CA VAL A 197 10.11 2.24 -7.22
C VAL A 197 11.18 3.31 -7.29
N ASP A 198 10.79 4.57 -7.11
CA ASP A 198 11.70 5.72 -7.22
C ASP A 198 12.31 6.11 -5.87
N CYS A 199 11.60 5.87 -4.77
CA CYS A 199 12.05 6.13 -3.42
C CYS A 199 11.76 4.92 -2.54
N VAL A 200 12.69 4.59 -1.63
CA VAL A 200 12.53 3.54 -0.61
C VAL A 200 12.79 4.16 0.75
N LEU A 201 11.77 4.10 1.58
CA LEU A 201 11.81 4.46 3.00
C LEU A 201 11.66 3.18 3.82
N GLU A 202 12.36 3.09 4.93
CA GLU A 202 12.26 1.94 5.84
C GLU A 202 12.01 2.40 7.26
N LEU A 203 11.01 1.81 7.91
CA LEU A 203 10.72 2.02 9.33
C LEU A 203 11.30 0.86 10.12
N GLU A 204 12.17 1.17 11.06
CA GLU A 204 12.79 0.21 11.96
C GLU A 204 12.38 0.43 13.41
N ARG A 205 12.36 -0.66 14.16
CA ARG A 205 12.25 -0.64 15.62
C ARG A 205 13.40 -1.42 16.23
N VAL A 206 14.34 -0.71 16.83
CA VAL A 206 15.53 -1.30 17.45
C VAL A 206 15.35 -1.32 18.95
N ARG A 207 15.65 -2.46 19.58
CA ARG A 207 15.63 -2.58 21.04
C ARG A 207 16.88 -1.92 21.63
N GLU A 208 16.68 -0.99 22.54
CA GLU A 208 17.74 -0.31 23.29
C GLU A 208 17.50 -0.51 24.79
N GLY A 209 18.18 -1.51 25.37
CA GLY A 209 17.94 -1.89 26.76
C GLY A 209 16.50 -2.37 27.01
N ALA A 210 15.78 -1.65 27.85
CA ALA A 210 14.37 -1.91 28.21
C ALA A 210 13.37 -1.16 27.30
N THR A 211 13.84 -0.29 26.38
CA THR A 211 13.01 0.54 25.52
C THR A 211 13.18 0.17 24.05
N PHE A 212 12.32 0.71 23.21
CA PHE A 212 12.48 0.61 21.76
C PHE A 212 12.69 2.01 21.17
N GLN A 213 13.71 2.11 20.32
CA GLN A 213 13.93 3.25 19.47
C GLN A 213 13.32 2.98 18.09
N ARG A 214 12.72 4.00 17.50
CA ARG A 214 12.18 3.94 16.13
C ARG A 214 13.02 4.81 15.21
N ASN A 215 13.40 4.24 14.07
CA ASN A 215 14.19 4.92 13.04
C ASN A 215 13.44 4.87 11.70
N LEU A 216 13.49 5.96 10.98
CA LEU A 216 13.07 6.08 9.59
C LEU A 216 14.32 6.26 8.74
N LEU A 217 14.55 5.33 7.83
CA LEU A 217 15.70 5.33 6.94
C LEU A 217 15.28 5.76 5.55
N ILE A 218 16.03 6.68 4.95
CA ILE A 218 15.96 6.95 3.52
C ILE A 218 16.99 6.04 2.85
N ARG A 219 16.53 4.95 2.21
CA ARG A 219 17.41 3.94 1.59
C ARG A 219 17.73 4.24 0.14
N LYS A 220 16.77 4.84 -0.58
CA LYS A 220 16.89 5.12 -2.01
C LYS A 220 16.10 6.36 -2.37
N VAL A 221 16.70 7.24 -3.14
CA VAL A 221 15.99 8.29 -3.88
C VAL A 221 16.56 8.30 -5.29
N ARG A 222 15.75 8.04 -6.30
CA ARG A 222 16.18 7.96 -7.70
C ARG A 222 16.86 9.26 -8.13
N ASN A 223 17.99 9.14 -8.79
CA ASN A 223 18.86 10.23 -9.25
C ASN A 223 19.47 11.10 -8.13
N HIS A 224 19.30 10.73 -6.86
CA HIS A 224 19.81 11.46 -5.71
C HIS A 224 20.45 10.50 -4.68
N PRO A 225 21.54 9.78 -5.05
CA PRO A 225 22.15 8.77 -4.17
C PRO A 225 22.73 9.34 -2.87
N GLN A 226 22.93 10.66 -2.81
CA GLN A 226 23.40 11.38 -1.61
C GLN A 226 22.28 11.58 -0.57
N LEU A 227 21.01 11.43 -0.94
CA LEU A 227 19.88 11.58 -0.04
C LEU A 227 19.60 10.25 0.67
N THR A 228 20.52 9.85 1.52
CA THR A 228 20.38 8.71 2.42
C THR A 228 20.56 9.18 3.85
N GLY A 229 19.86 8.55 4.79
CA GLY A 229 19.99 8.98 6.18
C GLY A 229 19.08 8.20 7.11
N VAL A 230 19.35 8.35 8.41
CA VAL A 230 18.56 7.76 9.49
C VAL A 230 17.98 8.89 10.33
N HIS A 231 16.69 8.88 10.51
CA HIS A 231 15.93 9.86 11.28
C HIS A 231 15.20 9.14 12.41
N ARG A 232 15.41 9.53 13.64
CA ARG A 232 14.59 9.04 14.76
C ARG A 232 13.18 9.55 14.62
N TYR A 233 12.18 8.71 14.93
CA TYR A 233 10.80 9.15 14.97
C TYR A 233 10.08 8.62 16.21
N GLU A 234 9.01 9.29 16.55
CA GLU A 234 8.07 8.90 17.59
C GLU A 234 6.63 8.93 17.06
N ILE A 235 5.75 8.24 17.73
CA ILE A 235 4.31 8.28 17.48
C ILE A 235 3.71 9.21 18.54
N THR A 236 3.16 10.32 18.08
CA THR A 236 2.50 11.32 18.89
C THR A 236 0.98 11.22 18.74
N LYS A 237 0.24 12.04 19.43
CA LYS A 237 -1.22 12.18 19.24
C LYS A 237 -1.60 12.70 17.86
N ASP A 238 -0.67 13.34 17.16
CA ASP A 238 -0.87 13.94 15.83
C ASP A 238 -0.23 13.08 14.71
N GLY A 239 0.19 11.85 15.01
CA GLY A 239 0.81 10.93 14.08
C GLY A 239 2.32 10.74 14.29
N ILE A 240 3.02 10.38 13.22
CA ILE A 240 4.47 10.18 13.21
C ILE A 240 5.16 11.55 13.13
N SER A 241 6.11 11.77 14.04
CA SER A 241 6.97 12.96 14.06
C SER A 241 8.44 12.52 14.14
N THR A 242 9.31 13.14 13.34
CA THR A 242 10.75 12.89 13.44
C THR A 242 11.37 13.79 14.50
N LEU A 243 12.29 13.20 15.25
CA LEU A 243 13.07 13.94 16.23
C LEU A 243 14.26 14.66 15.56
N PRO A 244 14.71 15.80 16.11
CA PRO A 244 15.91 16.44 15.62
C PRO A 244 17.11 15.48 15.70
N PRO A 245 18.10 15.58 14.80
CA PRO A 245 19.29 14.76 14.88
C PRO A 245 19.91 14.89 16.28
N ALA A 246 20.29 13.76 16.86
CA ALA A 246 21.07 13.79 18.09
C ALA A 246 22.39 14.50 17.79
N GLY A 247 22.62 15.66 18.43
CA GLY A 247 23.82 16.45 18.29
C GLY A 247 25.08 15.72 18.79
#